data_e4937a5292da459885d4a9c69417d375
#
_entry.id   e4937a5292da459885d4a9c69417d375
#
_cell.length_a   1.000
_cell.length_b   1.000
_cell.length_c   1.000
_cell.angle_alpha   90.00
_cell.angle_beta   90.00
_cell.angle_gamma   90.00
#
_symmetry.space_group_name_H-M   'P 1'
#
loop_
_entity.id
_entity.type
_entity.pdbx_description
1 polymer ?
#
loop_
_entity_poly.entity_id
_entity_poly.type
_entity_poly.pdbx_seq_one_letter_code
_entity_poly.pdbx_strand_id
1 'polypeptide(L)'
;LTTNNLIDQTDIFFTTDHGELQGDFGLMFKGPYHVDALMRLPMIWQPAKSASLTPQTIQAPVGHVDLAKTFCRIAGIAPPDYCEGVAMPTTNDEAKAQDRQFQLTEWDSEHGPIDMHLKSLCHKDGWLITCYEPSHLYDGSEGELYNLNEDPDQVINLWDNPKHRETQQELRQLLYASLPKPRSPKLERVAPV
;
A
#
# COMPACT_ATOMS: atom_id res chain seq x y z
N LEU A 1 11.69 -22.14 16.86
CA LEU A 1 12.98 -21.61 16.36
C LEU A 1 14.09 -21.77 17.39
N THR A 2 13.88 -21.35 18.64
CA THR A 2 14.89 -21.42 19.71
C THR A 2 15.32 -22.86 20.00
N THR A 3 14.37 -23.81 20.09
CA THR A 3 14.63 -25.24 20.34
C THR A 3 15.54 -25.87 19.30
N ASN A 4 15.49 -25.36 18.06
CA ASN A 4 16.28 -25.90 16.93
C ASN A 4 17.51 -25.04 16.59
N ASN A 5 17.85 -24.06 17.42
CA ASN A 5 18.94 -23.10 17.20
C ASN A 5 18.84 -22.31 15.88
N LEU A 6 17.63 -22.06 15.38
CA LEU A 6 17.38 -21.35 14.13
C LEU A 6 17.12 -19.85 14.32
N ILE A 7 16.80 -19.40 15.54
CA ILE A 7 16.39 -18.01 15.80
C ILE A 7 17.43 -16.97 15.38
N ASP A 8 18.70 -17.30 15.47
CA ASP A 8 19.80 -16.38 15.19
C ASP A 8 20.04 -16.18 13.67
N GLN A 9 19.44 -17.06 12.85
CA GLN A 9 19.59 -17.06 11.38
C GLN A 9 18.25 -16.87 10.67
N THR A 10 17.19 -16.51 11.41
CA THR A 10 15.84 -16.41 10.86
C THR A 10 15.32 -14.99 11.00
N ASP A 11 14.91 -14.41 9.87
CA ASP A 11 14.10 -13.19 9.81
C ASP A 11 12.64 -13.53 10.06
N ILE A 12 11.96 -12.77 10.91
CA ILE A 12 10.54 -12.97 11.21
C ILE A 12 9.78 -11.70 10.83
N PHE A 13 8.79 -11.86 9.96
CA PHE A 13 7.86 -10.80 9.58
C PHE A 13 6.49 -11.07 10.18
N PHE A 14 5.90 -10.04 10.79
CA PHE A 14 4.51 -10.03 11.20
C PHE A 14 3.78 -8.93 10.44
N THR A 15 2.78 -9.32 9.67
CA THR A 15 1.88 -8.44 8.92
C THR A 15 0.55 -9.15 8.68
N THR A 16 -0.38 -8.51 8.02
CA THR A 16 -1.65 -9.10 7.54
C THR A 16 -1.85 -8.72 6.08
N ASP A 17 -2.73 -9.40 5.37
CA ASP A 17 -3.05 -9.15 3.96
C ASP A 17 -3.86 -7.86 3.77
N HIS A 18 -4.78 -7.54 4.68
CA HIS A 18 -5.59 -6.32 4.72
C HIS A 18 -6.05 -6.06 6.16
N GLY A 19 -6.61 -4.90 6.40
CA GLY A 19 -7.31 -4.56 7.63
C GLY A 19 -8.77 -5.02 7.63
N GLU A 20 -9.54 -4.55 8.61
CA GLU A 20 -10.96 -4.85 8.79
C GLU A 20 -11.70 -3.58 9.21
N LEU A 21 -12.92 -3.38 8.68
CA LEU A 21 -13.73 -2.20 9.01
C LEU A 21 -14.32 -2.26 10.41
N GLN A 22 -14.79 -3.42 10.86
CA GLN A 22 -15.30 -3.68 12.21
C GLN A 22 -16.32 -2.65 12.74
N GLY A 23 -17.07 -2.03 11.87
CA GLY A 23 -18.06 -0.99 12.20
C GLY A 23 -17.70 0.38 11.67
N ASP A 24 -16.49 0.62 11.21
CA ASP A 24 -16.10 1.87 10.56
C ASP A 24 -17.00 2.11 9.34
N PHE A 25 -17.42 3.35 9.15
CA PHE A 25 -18.38 3.76 8.11
C PHE A 25 -19.74 3.00 8.18
N GLY A 26 -20.07 2.35 9.31
CA GLY A 26 -21.24 1.47 9.44
C GLY A 26 -21.13 0.15 8.69
N LEU A 27 -19.92 -0.22 8.27
CA LEU A 27 -19.64 -1.42 7.48
C LEU A 27 -18.96 -2.51 8.32
N MET A 28 -19.16 -3.76 7.91
CA MET A 28 -18.47 -4.92 8.49
C MET A 28 -17.60 -5.57 7.43
N PHE A 29 -16.57 -6.27 7.90
CA PHE A 29 -15.60 -6.97 7.07
C PHE A 29 -14.73 -6.01 6.23
N LYS A 30 -14.50 -6.35 4.98
CA LYS A 30 -13.66 -5.65 4.01
C LYS A 30 -14.41 -5.47 2.69
N GLY A 31 -13.81 -4.74 1.78
CA GLY A 31 -14.37 -4.51 0.45
C GLY A 31 -13.44 -3.64 -0.39
N PRO A 32 -13.91 -3.19 -1.55
CA PRO A 32 -13.14 -2.33 -2.44
C PRO A 32 -13.09 -0.89 -1.91
N TYR A 33 -12.59 -0.71 -0.70
CA TYR A 33 -12.46 0.60 -0.05
C TYR A 33 -10.99 0.84 0.29
N HIS A 34 -10.44 1.94 -0.19
CA HIS A 34 -9.06 2.32 0.09
C HIS A 34 -8.99 3.30 1.27
N VAL A 35 -9.50 2.87 2.41
CA VAL A 35 -9.49 3.61 3.68
C VAL A 35 -8.40 3.10 4.62
N ASP A 36 -7.96 3.95 5.55
CA ASP A 36 -6.85 3.65 6.47
C ASP A 36 -7.08 2.35 7.26
N ALA A 37 -8.32 2.10 7.70
CA ALA A 37 -8.72 0.89 8.41
C ALA A 37 -8.42 -0.42 7.64
N LEU A 38 -8.44 -0.38 6.32
CA LEU A 38 -8.13 -1.52 5.46
C LEU A 38 -6.69 -1.53 4.94
N MET A 39 -6.07 -0.36 4.80
CA MET A 39 -4.78 -0.20 4.11
C MET A 39 -3.60 0.00 5.04
N ARG A 40 -3.81 0.53 6.25
CA ARG A 40 -2.75 0.72 7.24
C ARG A 40 -2.53 -0.56 8.04
N LEU A 41 -1.56 -1.34 7.62
CA LEU A 41 -1.30 -2.67 8.16
C LEU A 41 -0.15 -2.67 9.15
N PRO A 42 -0.18 -3.54 10.18
CA PRO A 42 0.99 -3.77 10.99
C PRO A 42 2.12 -4.33 10.14
N MET A 43 3.33 -3.79 10.30
CA MET A 43 4.54 -4.29 9.66
C MET A 43 5.63 -4.34 10.72
N ILE A 44 5.90 -5.53 11.24
CA ILE A 44 6.95 -5.76 12.23
C ILE A 44 7.96 -6.74 11.63
N TRP A 45 9.20 -6.32 11.54
CA TRP A 45 10.29 -7.15 11.07
C TRP A 45 11.30 -7.33 12.19
N GLN A 46 11.48 -8.57 12.62
CA GLN A 46 12.58 -8.98 13.48
C GLN A 46 13.66 -9.60 12.59
N PRO A 47 14.75 -8.88 12.32
CA PRO A 47 15.87 -9.43 11.54
C PRO A 47 16.54 -10.58 12.30
N ALA A 48 17.20 -11.49 11.56
CA ALA A 48 18.11 -12.45 12.14
C ALA A 48 19.18 -11.74 12.98
N LYS A 49 19.59 -12.31 14.10
CA LYS A 49 20.61 -11.68 14.96
C LYS A 49 21.95 -11.49 14.25
N SER A 50 22.24 -12.34 13.27
CA SER A 50 23.43 -12.21 12.42
C SER A 50 23.48 -10.89 11.63
N ALA A 51 22.33 -10.24 11.38
CA ALA A 51 22.25 -8.93 10.73
C ALA A 51 22.75 -7.78 11.62
N SER A 52 22.88 -7.98 12.95
CA SER A 52 23.37 -6.99 13.92
C SER A 52 22.66 -5.65 13.88
N LEU A 53 21.34 -5.65 13.59
CA LEU A 53 20.51 -4.45 13.54
C LEU A 53 19.97 -4.11 14.93
N THR A 54 19.93 -2.82 15.25
CA THR A 54 19.29 -2.33 16.49
C THR A 54 17.80 -2.08 16.26
N PRO A 55 16.94 -2.36 17.26
CA PRO A 55 15.52 -2.05 17.17
C PRO A 55 15.27 -0.56 16.92
N GLN A 56 14.40 -0.25 15.93
CA GLN A 56 14.01 1.11 15.61
C GLN A 56 12.65 1.13 14.91
N THR A 57 12.02 2.31 14.92
CA THR A 57 10.82 2.58 14.11
C THR A 57 11.24 3.32 12.86
N ILE A 58 10.81 2.84 11.69
CA ILE A 58 11.11 3.43 10.39
C ILE A 58 9.85 4.13 9.87
N GLN A 59 9.97 5.43 9.60
CA GLN A 59 8.86 6.30 9.15
C GLN A 59 8.87 6.47 7.62
N ALA A 60 9.11 5.39 6.87
CA ALA A 60 9.03 5.42 5.41
C ALA A 60 7.77 4.69 4.94
N PRO A 61 7.06 5.20 3.91
CA PRO A 61 5.98 4.45 3.29
C PRO A 61 6.51 3.12 2.73
N VAL A 62 5.95 2.00 3.20
CA VAL A 62 6.26 0.65 2.72
C VAL A 62 4.97 -0.12 2.47
N GLY A 63 5.00 -1.09 1.59
CA GLY A 63 3.83 -1.89 1.25
C GLY A 63 4.18 -3.35 0.97
N HIS A 64 3.16 -4.18 0.79
CA HIS A 64 3.34 -5.61 0.48
C HIS A 64 4.13 -5.85 -0.81
N VAL A 65 4.03 -4.93 -1.78
CA VAL A 65 4.81 -4.99 -3.04
C VAL A 65 6.33 -5.01 -2.79
N ASP A 66 6.78 -4.50 -1.63
CA ASP A 66 8.18 -4.43 -1.25
C ASP A 66 8.71 -5.74 -0.66
N LEU A 67 7.81 -6.63 -0.19
CA LEU A 67 8.20 -7.88 0.50
C LEU A 67 9.04 -8.79 -0.39
N ALA A 68 8.66 -8.96 -1.65
CA ALA A 68 9.38 -9.85 -2.56
C ALA A 68 10.85 -9.44 -2.72
N LYS A 69 11.12 -8.15 -2.98
CA LYS A 69 12.50 -7.65 -3.07
C LYS A 69 13.23 -7.65 -1.73
N THR A 70 12.51 -7.46 -0.63
CA THR A 70 13.07 -7.55 0.72
C THR A 70 13.56 -8.97 1.01
N PHE A 71 12.74 -9.98 0.70
CA PHE A 71 13.12 -11.38 0.89
C PHE A 71 14.28 -11.80 -0.01
N CYS A 72 14.29 -11.34 -1.27
CA CYS A 72 15.43 -11.57 -2.16
C CYS A 72 16.73 -10.96 -1.60
N ARG A 73 16.66 -9.73 -1.07
CA ARG A 73 17.80 -9.08 -0.42
C ARG A 73 18.30 -9.86 0.80
N ILE A 74 17.41 -10.33 1.67
CA ILE A 74 17.75 -11.14 2.85
C ILE A 74 18.42 -12.45 2.41
N ALA A 75 17.89 -13.08 1.38
CA ALA A 75 18.43 -14.35 0.85
C ALA A 75 19.73 -14.17 0.02
N GLY A 76 20.16 -12.94 -0.25
CA GLY A 76 21.33 -12.66 -1.10
C GLY A 76 21.16 -13.05 -2.56
N ILE A 77 19.92 -13.06 -3.08
CA ILE A 77 19.60 -13.38 -4.47
C ILE A 77 19.06 -12.15 -5.21
N ALA A 78 19.32 -12.09 -6.52
CA ALA A 78 18.74 -11.04 -7.35
C ALA A 78 17.21 -11.22 -7.47
N PRO A 79 16.40 -10.15 -7.28
CA PRO A 79 14.98 -10.24 -7.50
C PRO A 79 14.68 -10.41 -9.00
N PRO A 80 13.64 -11.19 -9.35
CA PRO A 80 13.16 -11.26 -10.73
C PRO A 80 12.74 -9.88 -11.27
N ASP A 81 12.92 -9.65 -12.57
CA ASP A 81 12.63 -8.38 -13.23
C ASP A 81 11.15 -7.96 -13.13
N TYR A 82 10.24 -8.93 -12.94
CA TYR A 82 8.81 -8.65 -12.77
C TYR A 82 8.44 -8.24 -11.34
N CYS A 83 9.36 -8.29 -10.38
CA CYS A 83 9.11 -7.78 -9.03
C CYS A 83 9.13 -6.26 -9.03
N GLU A 84 8.02 -5.68 -8.66
CA GLU A 84 7.87 -4.24 -8.40
C GLU A 84 8.29 -3.90 -6.97
N GLY A 85 8.09 -2.65 -6.56
CA GLY A 85 8.47 -2.20 -5.23
C GLY A 85 9.98 -2.01 -5.05
N VAL A 86 10.37 -1.72 -3.83
CA VAL A 86 11.78 -1.49 -3.40
C VAL A 86 11.98 -2.23 -2.09
N ALA A 87 13.13 -2.89 -1.91
CA ALA A 87 13.41 -3.57 -0.66
C ALA A 87 13.27 -2.62 0.54
N MET A 88 12.54 -3.07 1.56
CA MET A 88 12.26 -2.25 2.76
C MET A 88 13.55 -1.81 3.44
N PRO A 89 13.63 -0.55 3.90
CA PRO A 89 14.81 -0.09 4.62
C PRO A 89 14.94 -0.79 5.97
N THR A 90 16.17 -1.07 6.39
CA THR A 90 16.48 -1.69 7.68
C THR A 90 16.92 -0.67 8.72
N THR A 91 17.26 0.54 8.30
CA THR A 91 17.66 1.63 9.16
C THR A 91 17.04 2.96 8.73
N ASN A 92 16.99 3.92 9.66
CA ASN A 92 16.50 5.27 9.34
C ASN A 92 17.40 5.98 8.31
N ASP A 93 18.68 5.68 8.26
CA ASP A 93 19.58 6.26 7.26
C ASP A 93 19.31 5.68 5.87
N GLU A 94 19.03 4.37 5.77
CA GLU A 94 18.59 3.75 4.53
C GLU A 94 17.24 4.32 4.09
N ALA A 95 16.28 4.49 5.01
CA ALA A 95 14.99 5.10 4.74
C ALA A 95 15.11 6.52 4.18
N LYS A 96 16.00 7.33 4.75
CA LYS A 96 16.30 8.69 4.25
C LYS A 96 16.94 8.65 2.85
N ALA A 97 17.85 7.70 2.63
CA ALA A 97 18.51 7.55 1.32
C ALA A 97 17.53 7.09 0.22
N GLN A 98 16.53 6.26 0.56
CA GLN A 98 15.49 5.86 -0.37
C GLN A 98 14.50 7.00 -0.68
N ASP A 99 14.34 7.95 0.23
CA ASP A 99 13.45 9.13 0.12
C ASP A 99 12.05 8.81 -0.41
N ARG A 100 11.43 7.78 0.13
CA ARG A 100 10.10 7.32 -0.31
C ARG A 100 9.03 8.32 0.11
N GLN A 101 8.27 8.81 -0.84
CA GLN A 101 7.27 9.85 -0.60
C GLN A 101 5.87 9.28 -0.38
N PHE A 102 5.56 8.13 -1.00
CA PHE A 102 4.20 7.56 -1.01
C PHE A 102 4.21 6.05 -1.20
N GLN A 103 3.04 5.46 -1.00
CA GLN A 103 2.70 4.09 -1.37
C GLN A 103 1.46 4.08 -2.26
N LEU A 104 1.46 3.19 -3.26
CA LEU A 104 0.33 3.01 -4.17
C LEU A 104 -0.49 1.79 -3.78
N THR A 105 -1.80 1.86 -4.02
CA THR A 105 -2.72 0.74 -3.92
C THR A 105 -3.67 0.77 -5.10
N GLU A 106 -3.91 -0.37 -5.72
CA GLU A 106 -4.81 -0.53 -6.85
C GLU A 106 -5.84 -1.62 -6.54
N TRP A 107 -7.07 -1.39 -6.99
CA TRP A 107 -8.13 -2.39 -6.98
C TRP A 107 -8.72 -2.48 -8.37
N ASP A 108 -8.75 -3.67 -8.93
CA ASP A 108 -9.41 -3.98 -10.19
C ASP A 108 -10.34 -5.18 -9.97
N SER A 109 -11.65 -4.95 -10.09
CA SER A 109 -12.66 -5.99 -9.96
C SER A 109 -13.70 -5.88 -11.06
N GLU A 110 -13.86 -6.93 -11.82
CA GLU A 110 -14.93 -7.14 -12.80
C GLU A 110 -15.76 -8.35 -12.39
N HIS A 111 -16.12 -8.46 -11.10
CA HIS A 111 -16.79 -9.65 -10.56
C HIS A 111 -18.29 -9.42 -10.35
N GLY A 112 -19.11 -10.09 -11.14
CA GLY A 112 -20.57 -9.98 -11.07
C GLY A 112 -21.03 -8.53 -11.33
N PRO A 113 -21.84 -7.94 -10.44
CA PRO A 113 -22.29 -6.56 -10.58
C PRO A 113 -21.22 -5.52 -10.16
N ILE A 114 -20.07 -5.97 -9.64
CA ILE A 114 -19.01 -5.09 -9.15
C ILE A 114 -18.00 -4.91 -10.28
N ASP A 115 -18.08 -3.76 -10.93
CA ASP A 115 -17.12 -3.28 -11.92
C ASP A 115 -16.48 -2.02 -11.34
N MET A 116 -15.38 -2.20 -10.61
CA MET A 116 -14.80 -1.17 -9.78
C MET A 116 -13.28 -1.18 -9.93
N HIS A 117 -12.76 -0.03 -10.32
CA HIS A 117 -11.34 0.17 -10.55
C HIS A 117 -10.88 1.40 -9.76
N LEU A 118 -10.10 1.16 -8.72
CA LEU A 118 -9.62 2.20 -7.83
C LEU A 118 -8.10 2.33 -7.93
N LYS A 119 -7.63 3.57 -7.96
CA LYS A 119 -6.21 3.91 -7.90
C LYS A 119 -6.00 4.86 -6.72
N SER A 120 -5.12 4.49 -5.80
CA SER A 120 -4.89 5.29 -4.60
C SER A 120 -3.41 5.51 -4.34
N LEU A 121 -3.15 6.66 -3.73
CA LEU A 121 -1.84 7.05 -3.26
C LEU A 121 -1.94 7.55 -1.82
N CYS A 122 -1.18 6.93 -0.92
CA CYS A 122 -0.99 7.39 0.45
C CYS A 122 0.38 8.09 0.54
N HIS A 123 0.37 9.41 0.74
CA HIS A 123 1.57 10.23 0.85
C HIS A 123 2.09 10.28 2.29
N LYS A 124 3.40 10.32 2.47
CA LYS A 124 4.04 10.37 3.79
C LYS A 124 3.58 11.56 4.67
N ASP A 125 3.11 12.64 4.05
CA ASP A 125 2.62 13.82 4.75
C ASP A 125 1.14 13.68 5.19
N GLY A 126 0.58 12.46 5.13
CA GLY A 126 -0.75 12.15 5.62
C GLY A 126 -1.88 12.35 4.61
N TRP A 127 -1.59 12.69 3.37
CA TRP A 127 -2.63 12.76 2.34
C TRP A 127 -2.92 11.38 1.76
N LEU A 128 -4.21 11.05 1.65
CA LEU A 128 -4.71 9.89 0.95
C LEU A 128 -5.65 10.34 -0.16
N ILE A 129 -5.32 9.99 -1.41
CA ILE A 129 -6.17 10.22 -2.57
C ILE A 129 -6.58 8.87 -3.18
N THR A 130 -7.86 8.74 -3.53
CA THR A 130 -8.41 7.62 -4.30
C THR A 130 -9.15 8.15 -5.50
N CYS A 131 -8.78 7.71 -6.71
CA CYS A 131 -9.47 7.98 -7.96
C CYS A 131 -10.29 6.75 -8.34
N TYR A 132 -11.56 6.98 -8.71
CA TYR A 132 -12.44 5.97 -9.26
C TYR A 132 -12.31 6.02 -10.79
N GLU A 133 -11.87 4.91 -11.38
CA GLU A 133 -11.69 4.82 -12.83
C GLU A 133 -13.04 4.64 -13.54
N PRO A 134 -13.18 5.08 -14.79
CA PRO A 134 -14.41 4.88 -15.55
C PRO A 134 -14.82 3.40 -15.63
N SER A 135 -16.09 3.14 -15.33
CA SER A 135 -16.73 1.84 -15.38
C SER A 135 -18.23 2.01 -15.66
N HIS A 136 -19.04 0.98 -15.52
CA HIS A 136 -20.49 1.18 -15.57
C HIS A 136 -21.07 1.84 -14.30
N LEU A 137 -20.28 1.95 -13.22
CA LEU A 137 -20.68 2.57 -11.94
C LEU A 137 -20.22 4.02 -11.82
N TYR A 138 -19.10 4.37 -12.47
CA TYR A 138 -18.42 5.66 -12.33
C TYR A 138 -18.01 6.21 -13.68
N ASP A 139 -18.01 7.53 -13.84
CA ASP A 139 -17.54 8.18 -15.05
C ASP A 139 -16.07 8.63 -15.01
N GLY A 140 -15.41 8.44 -13.84
CA GLY A 140 -14.00 8.82 -13.61
C GLY A 140 -13.81 10.23 -13.06
N SER A 141 -14.89 10.92 -12.74
CA SER A 141 -14.85 12.22 -12.06
C SER A 141 -14.87 12.08 -10.55
N GLU A 142 -15.29 10.92 -10.05
CA GLU A 142 -15.44 10.63 -8.64
C GLU A 142 -14.10 10.26 -7.99
N GLY A 143 -14.04 10.49 -6.69
CA GLY A 143 -12.88 10.13 -5.90
C GLY A 143 -13.02 10.52 -4.43
N GLU A 144 -11.94 10.28 -3.72
CA GLU A 144 -11.82 10.60 -2.31
C GLU A 144 -10.49 11.30 -2.04
N LEU A 145 -10.52 12.28 -1.15
CA LEU A 145 -9.33 12.97 -0.68
C LEU A 145 -9.45 13.19 0.82
N TYR A 146 -8.47 12.72 1.58
CA TYR A 146 -8.41 12.88 3.02
C TYR A 146 -7.05 13.39 3.47
N ASN A 147 -7.05 14.19 4.55
CA ASN A 147 -5.85 14.52 5.31
C ASN A 147 -5.87 13.73 6.63
N LEU A 148 -5.18 12.61 6.68
CA LEU A 148 -5.17 11.71 7.84
C LEU A 148 -4.55 12.32 9.10
N ASN A 149 -3.81 13.44 8.99
CA ASN A 149 -3.30 14.16 10.15
C ASN A 149 -4.40 15.02 10.83
N GLU A 150 -5.38 15.51 10.06
CA GLU A 150 -6.47 16.36 10.54
C GLU A 150 -7.77 15.55 10.73
N ASP A 151 -7.98 14.53 9.92
CA ASP A 151 -9.15 13.66 9.89
C ASP A 151 -8.72 12.19 9.81
N PRO A 152 -8.15 11.62 10.89
CA PRO A 152 -7.68 10.23 10.91
C PRO A 152 -8.80 9.21 10.71
N ASP A 153 -10.05 9.57 11.03
CA ASP A 153 -11.22 8.72 10.89
C ASP A 153 -11.88 8.82 9.50
N GLN A 154 -11.34 9.68 8.62
CA GLN A 154 -11.80 9.86 7.23
C GLN A 154 -13.30 10.18 7.13
N VAL A 155 -13.80 11.05 8.00
CA VAL A 155 -15.21 11.43 8.08
C VAL A 155 -15.59 12.44 6.99
N ILE A 156 -14.63 13.27 6.55
CA ILE A 156 -14.89 14.39 5.64
C ILE A 156 -14.11 14.17 4.33
N ASN A 157 -14.81 13.73 3.27
CA ASN A 157 -14.22 13.68 1.95
C ASN A 157 -13.98 15.09 1.39
N LEU A 158 -12.73 15.42 1.13
CA LEU A 158 -12.28 16.73 0.62
C LEU A 158 -12.25 16.80 -0.91
N TRP A 159 -12.68 15.76 -1.63
CA TRP A 159 -12.57 15.64 -3.09
C TRP A 159 -13.12 16.86 -3.84
N ASP A 160 -14.31 17.33 -3.49
CA ASP A 160 -14.97 18.46 -4.12
C ASP A 160 -14.73 19.79 -3.39
N ASN A 161 -13.86 19.81 -2.38
CA ASN A 161 -13.59 21.01 -1.62
C ASN A 161 -12.66 21.95 -2.41
N PRO A 162 -13.14 23.16 -2.80
CA PRO A 162 -12.36 24.08 -3.62
C PRO A 162 -11.06 24.56 -2.97
N LYS A 163 -10.96 24.49 -1.64
CA LYS A 163 -9.74 24.86 -0.91
C LYS A 163 -8.60 23.86 -1.09
N HIS A 164 -8.90 22.61 -1.46
CA HIS A 164 -7.94 21.53 -1.63
C HIS A 164 -7.76 21.12 -3.10
N ARG A 165 -8.29 21.91 -4.03
CA ARG A 165 -8.22 21.59 -5.47
C ARG A 165 -6.79 21.47 -5.99
N GLU A 166 -5.90 22.34 -5.56
CA GLU A 166 -4.48 22.30 -5.95
C GLU A 166 -3.82 21.01 -5.44
N THR A 167 -3.96 20.71 -4.15
CA THR A 167 -3.47 19.46 -3.54
C THR A 167 -4.03 18.23 -4.24
N GLN A 168 -5.34 18.21 -4.53
CA GLN A 168 -5.97 17.12 -5.27
C GLN A 168 -5.34 16.92 -6.65
N GLN A 169 -5.11 18.00 -7.39
CA GLN A 169 -4.52 17.93 -8.73
C GLN A 169 -3.08 17.45 -8.69
N GLU A 170 -2.27 17.93 -7.75
CA GLU A 170 -0.88 17.52 -7.57
C GLU A 170 -0.79 16.03 -7.22
N LEU A 171 -1.57 15.57 -6.24
CA LEU A 171 -1.60 14.16 -5.84
C LEU A 171 -2.12 13.26 -6.95
N ARG A 172 -3.14 13.71 -7.69
CA ARG A 172 -3.65 12.97 -8.86
C ARG A 172 -2.60 12.84 -9.96
N GLN A 173 -1.88 13.90 -10.27
CA GLN A 173 -0.78 13.86 -11.23
C GLN A 173 0.34 12.91 -10.76
N LEU A 174 0.72 12.99 -9.49
CA LEU A 174 1.72 12.12 -8.90
C LEU A 174 1.28 10.65 -8.97
N LEU A 175 0.03 10.35 -8.61
CA LEU A 175 -0.56 9.02 -8.69
C LEU A 175 -0.40 8.44 -10.09
N TYR A 176 -0.95 9.11 -11.10
CA TYR A 176 -0.94 8.58 -12.48
C TYR A 176 0.46 8.52 -13.09
N ALA A 177 1.35 9.44 -12.74
CA ALA A 177 2.75 9.40 -13.20
C ALA A 177 3.53 8.23 -12.57
N SER A 178 3.06 7.70 -11.44
CA SER A 178 3.75 6.67 -10.65
C SER A 178 3.17 5.27 -10.79
N LEU A 179 2.01 5.14 -11.46
CA LEU A 179 1.40 3.83 -11.71
C LEU A 179 2.33 2.94 -12.54
N PRO A 180 2.41 1.65 -12.23
CA PRO A 180 3.16 0.70 -13.03
C PRO A 180 2.56 0.59 -14.43
N LYS A 181 3.40 0.25 -15.42
CA LYS A 181 2.90 0.01 -16.78
C LYS A 181 1.96 -1.19 -16.77
N PRO A 182 0.83 -1.10 -17.51
CA PRO A 182 -0.08 -2.23 -17.65
C PRO A 182 0.67 -3.48 -18.13
N ARG A 183 0.47 -4.59 -17.47
CA ARG A 183 1.04 -5.88 -17.90
C ARG A 183 0.20 -6.46 -19.02
N SER A 184 0.85 -6.92 -20.08
CA SER A 184 0.23 -7.62 -21.19
C SER A 184 1.03 -8.91 -21.48
N PRO A 185 0.36 -10.04 -21.76
CA PRO A 185 -1.10 -10.23 -21.79
C PRO A 185 -1.66 -10.48 -20.37
N LYS A 186 -2.90 -10.08 -20.12
CA LYS A 186 -3.66 -10.59 -18.98
C LYS A 186 -3.86 -12.10 -19.18
N LEU A 187 -3.59 -12.90 -18.17
CA LEU A 187 -3.92 -14.32 -18.21
C LEU A 187 -5.43 -14.50 -18.29
N GLU A 188 -5.86 -15.53 -19.06
CA GLU A 188 -7.27 -15.89 -19.11
C GLU A 188 -7.73 -16.33 -17.72
N ARG A 189 -8.93 -15.87 -17.32
CA ARG A 189 -9.52 -16.21 -16.04
C ARG A 189 -9.96 -17.66 -16.06
N VAL A 190 -9.34 -18.50 -15.23
CA VAL A 190 -9.60 -19.95 -15.19
C VAL A 190 -10.44 -20.38 -13.98
N ALA A 191 -10.71 -19.48 -13.04
CA ALA A 191 -11.52 -19.76 -11.87
C ALA A 191 -12.33 -18.51 -11.46
N PRO A 192 -13.55 -18.69 -10.92
CA PRO A 192 -14.25 -17.61 -10.24
C PRO A 192 -13.48 -17.27 -8.96
N VAL A 193 -13.21 -16.00 -8.74
CA VAL A 193 -12.56 -15.51 -7.52
C VAL A 193 -13.58 -14.64 -6.78
#